data_bf2785f991b91e475a020d69494801f6
#
_entry.id   bf2785f991b91e475a020d69494801f6
#
_cell.length_a   1.000
_cell.length_b   1.000
_cell.length_c   1.000
_cell.angle_alpha   90.00
_cell.angle_beta   90.00
_cell.angle_gamma   90.00
#
_symmetry.space_group_name_H-M   'P 1'
#
loop_
_entity.id
_entity.type
_entity.pdbx_description
1 polymer ?
#
loop_
_entity_poly.entity_id
_entity_poly.type
_entity_poly.pdbx_seq_one_letter_code
_entity_poly.pdbx_strand_id
1 'polypeptide(L)'
;FALFMTVFSVLIGLLSALLIFRLGKREGAVYRLFIFMPSMLPTAIIGLLFTFLYNPEMGLVNQFLRLVGLDGWTHAWLADLSVNKFAIGVVGIWRMAGLTMMLVFASLQSLPNTFFEAARLDGAGYWKQVGRIILPLTKPIILLSTVYTLIINFKTYDLIYVMTKGGPGISTKTVPLYVMETGFGYNEFGYAAAIGFVLAIVIYAIMGLVNLLLGGEKYEY
;
A
#
# COMPACT_ATOMS: atom_id res chain seq x y z
N PHE A 1 6.05 8.40 6.43
CA PHE A 1 4.69 8.10 6.04
C PHE A 1 4.65 7.27 4.75
N ALA A 2 5.11 7.80 3.58
CA ALA A 2 5.08 7.09 2.30
C ALA A 2 5.83 5.74 2.32
N LEU A 3 7.00 5.68 2.93
CA LEU A 3 7.75 4.43 3.10
C LEU A 3 6.99 3.41 3.96
N PHE A 4 6.40 3.85 5.06
CA PHE A 4 5.54 3.00 5.90
C PHE A 4 4.40 2.39 5.08
N MET A 5 3.64 3.22 4.36
CA MET A 5 2.56 2.73 3.50
C MET A 5 3.07 1.75 2.43
N THR A 6 4.22 2.03 1.82
CA THR A 6 4.79 1.17 0.77
C THR A 6 5.16 -0.20 1.32
N VAL A 7 5.92 -0.25 2.41
CA VAL A 7 6.37 -1.51 3.02
C VAL A 7 5.18 -2.39 3.40
N PHE A 8 4.20 -1.82 4.12
CA PHE A 8 3.04 -2.59 4.56
C PHE A 8 2.10 -2.99 3.42
N SER A 9 1.90 -2.13 2.40
CA SER A 9 1.11 -2.50 1.23
C SER A 9 1.73 -3.67 0.47
N VAL A 10 3.05 -3.65 0.28
CA VAL A 10 3.77 -4.72 -0.42
C VAL A 10 3.75 -6.00 0.39
N LEU A 11 4.01 -5.94 1.69
CA LEU A 11 3.97 -7.12 2.57
C LEU A 11 2.59 -7.75 2.61
N ILE A 12 1.53 -6.98 2.83
CA ILE A 12 0.15 -7.48 2.89
C ILE A 12 -0.27 -8.02 1.52
N GLY A 13 0.06 -7.32 0.44
CA GLY A 13 -0.24 -7.78 -0.92
C GLY A 13 0.48 -9.10 -1.26
N LEU A 14 1.77 -9.20 -0.95
CA LEU A 14 2.56 -10.42 -1.12
C LEU A 14 1.99 -11.59 -0.31
N LEU A 15 1.75 -11.39 0.99
CA LEU A 15 1.18 -12.43 1.86
C LEU A 15 -0.20 -12.88 1.35
N SER A 16 -1.04 -11.94 0.95
CA SER A 16 -2.36 -12.26 0.39
C SER A 16 -2.24 -13.08 -0.89
N ALA A 17 -1.33 -12.72 -1.82
CA ALA A 17 -1.09 -13.47 -3.04
C ALA A 17 -0.64 -14.92 -2.75
N LEU A 18 0.31 -15.09 -1.82
CA LEU A 18 0.83 -16.39 -1.42
C LEU A 18 -0.25 -17.28 -0.77
N LEU A 19 -1.09 -16.70 0.09
CA LEU A 19 -2.18 -17.44 0.73
C LEU A 19 -3.26 -17.85 -0.28
N ILE A 20 -3.66 -16.93 -1.16
CA ILE A 20 -4.67 -17.20 -2.19
C ILE A 20 -4.18 -18.22 -3.21
N PHE A 21 -2.87 -18.26 -3.51
CA PHE A 21 -2.30 -19.22 -4.45
C PHE A 21 -2.47 -20.68 -4.02
N ARG A 22 -2.66 -20.94 -2.71
CA ARG A 22 -2.97 -22.27 -2.15
C ARG A 22 -4.42 -22.70 -2.31
N LEU A 23 -5.32 -21.75 -2.54
CA LEU A 23 -6.77 -22.00 -2.56
C LEU A 23 -7.22 -22.56 -3.91
N GLY A 24 -8.38 -23.20 -3.92
CA GLY A 24 -9.03 -23.64 -5.15
C GLY A 24 -9.36 -22.45 -6.08
N LYS A 25 -9.50 -22.74 -7.40
CA LYS A 25 -9.72 -21.68 -8.40
C LYS A 25 -10.91 -20.78 -8.08
N ARG A 26 -12.05 -21.34 -7.61
CA ARG A 26 -13.27 -20.58 -7.29
C ARG A 26 -13.10 -19.74 -6.04
N GLU A 27 -12.62 -20.32 -4.94
CA GLU A 27 -12.38 -19.62 -3.67
C GLU A 27 -11.35 -18.50 -3.84
N GLY A 28 -10.22 -18.82 -4.49
CA GLY A 28 -9.19 -17.83 -4.76
C GLY A 28 -9.69 -16.66 -5.62
N ALA A 29 -10.64 -16.86 -6.54
CA ALA A 29 -11.24 -15.78 -7.33
C ALA A 29 -12.05 -14.82 -6.46
N VAL A 30 -12.84 -15.34 -5.51
CA VAL A 30 -13.63 -14.53 -4.59
C VAL A 30 -12.72 -13.68 -3.69
N TYR A 31 -11.70 -14.27 -3.06
CA TYR A 31 -10.77 -13.51 -2.22
C TYR A 31 -10.02 -12.43 -3.01
N ARG A 32 -9.56 -12.74 -4.23
CA ARG A 32 -8.94 -11.72 -5.10
C ARG A 32 -9.86 -10.55 -5.39
N LEU A 33 -11.13 -10.82 -5.69
CA LEU A 33 -12.11 -9.77 -5.94
C LEU A 33 -12.24 -8.83 -4.73
N PHE A 34 -12.45 -9.38 -3.52
CA PHE A 34 -12.62 -8.58 -2.32
C PHE A 34 -11.38 -7.77 -1.93
N ILE A 35 -10.18 -8.36 -2.05
CA ILE A 35 -8.93 -7.68 -1.69
C ILE A 35 -8.56 -6.64 -2.75
N PHE A 36 -8.89 -6.85 -4.02
CA PHE A 36 -8.59 -5.92 -5.10
C PHE A 36 -9.61 -4.78 -5.22
N MET A 37 -10.87 -5.01 -4.84
CA MET A 37 -11.98 -4.03 -4.98
C MET A 37 -11.63 -2.62 -4.44
N PRO A 38 -10.98 -2.45 -3.27
CA PRO A 38 -10.59 -1.13 -2.78
C PRO A 38 -9.67 -0.36 -3.72
N SER A 39 -8.79 -1.04 -4.44
CA SER A 39 -7.84 -0.38 -5.35
C SER A 39 -8.50 0.18 -6.61
N MET A 40 -9.71 -0.27 -6.93
CA MET A 40 -10.50 0.21 -8.07
C MET A 40 -11.29 1.50 -7.76
N LEU A 41 -11.48 1.80 -6.48
CA LEU A 41 -12.25 2.96 -6.05
C LEU A 41 -11.41 4.25 -6.16
N PRO A 42 -12.01 5.39 -6.58
CA PRO A 42 -11.34 6.68 -6.53
C PRO A 42 -10.87 7.01 -5.11
N THR A 43 -9.62 7.47 -4.99
CA THR A 43 -8.99 7.75 -3.69
C THR A 43 -9.77 8.75 -2.84
N ALA A 44 -10.35 9.78 -3.49
CA ALA A 44 -11.18 10.77 -2.80
C ALA A 44 -12.44 10.16 -2.18
N ILE A 45 -13.10 9.20 -2.85
CA ILE A 45 -14.28 8.50 -2.32
C ILE A 45 -13.89 7.65 -1.11
N ILE A 46 -12.76 6.94 -1.19
CA ILE A 46 -12.22 6.18 -0.05
C ILE A 46 -11.94 7.13 1.13
N GLY A 47 -11.27 8.26 0.88
CA GLY A 47 -10.98 9.26 1.90
C GLY A 47 -12.26 9.76 2.59
N LEU A 48 -13.30 10.09 1.81
CA LEU A 48 -14.60 10.52 2.33
C LEU A 48 -15.26 9.42 3.18
N LEU A 49 -15.29 8.19 2.69
CA LEU A 49 -15.84 7.04 3.42
C LEU A 49 -15.15 6.88 4.78
N PHE A 50 -13.81 6.90 4.80
CA PHE A 50 -13.07 6.75 6.04
C PHE A 50 -13.17 7.96 6.97
N THR A 51 -13.43 9.15 6.46
CA THR A 51 -13.76 10.31 7.32
C THR A 51 -15.04 10.05 8.14
N PHE A 52 -16.05 9.42 7.55
CA PHE A 52 -17.24 8.99 8.30
C PHE A 52 -16.96 7.82 9.24
N LEU A 53 -16.21 6.81 8.80
CA LEU A 53 -15.87 5.64 9.62
C LEU A 53 -15.04 6.01 10.86
N TYR A 54 -14.17 7.02 10.74
CA TYR A 54 -13.29 7.53 11.79
C TYR A 54 -13.91 8.65 12.62
N ASN A 55 -15.19 8.98 12.41
CA ASN A 55 -15.87 9.97 13.24
C ASN A 55 -15.81 9.56 14.72
N PRO A 56 -15.39 10.45 15.65
CA PRO A 56 -15.20 10.10 17.06
C PRO A 56 -16.48 9.60 17.76
N GLU A 57 -17.62 10.17 17.41
CA GLU A 57 -18.90 9.90 18.08
C GLU A 57 -19.71 8.82 17.37
N MET A 58 -19.93 8.96 16.06
CA MET A 58 -20.80 8.10 15.26
C MET A 58 -20.06 7.12 14.35
N GLY A 59 -18.72 7.18 14.29
CA GLY A 59 -17.93 6.35 13.38
C GLY A 59 -17.93 4.88 13.79
N LEU A 60 -18.10 4.01 12.80
CA LEU A 60 -18.19 2.55 13.01
C LEU A 60 -16.93 1.97 13.66
N VAL A 61 -15.75 2.58 13.47
CA VAL A 61 -14.51 2.07 14.07
C VAL A 61 -14.56 2.19 15.59
N ASN A 62 -14.92 3.35 16.15
CA ASN A 62 -15.06 3.52 17.59
C ASN A 62 -16.23 2.74 18.17
N GLN A 63 -17.35 2.66 17.44
CA GLN A 63 -18.48 1.85 17.88
C GLN A 63 -18.10 0.36 17.98
N PHE A 64 -17.39 -0.17 16.98
CA PHE A 64 -16.92 -1.56 17.02
C PHE A 64 -15.95 -1.79 18.20
N LEU A 65 -14.99 -0.88 18.43
CA LEU A 65 -14.07 -0.98 19.56
C LEU A 65 -14.80 -1.02 20.91
N ARG A 66 -15.83 -0.19 21.09
CA ARG A 66 -16.67 -0.21 22.30
C ARG A 66 -17.45 -1.52 22.44
N LEU A 67 -18.00 -2.04 21.33
CA LEU A 67 -18.75 -3.31 21.34
C LEU A 67 -17.89 -4.51 21.77
N VAL A 68 -16.60 -4.51 21.44
CA VAL A 68 -15.68 -5.58 21.85
C VAL A 68 -14.95 -5.30 23.18
N GLY A 69 -15.35 -4.25 23.91
CA GLY A 69 -14.77 -3.90 25.21
C GLY A 69 -13.40 -3.22 25.16
N LEU A 70 -13.02 -2.65 24.01
CA LEU A 70 -11.75 -1.95 23.79
C LEU A 70 -11.93 -0.43 23.84
N ASP A 71 -12.67 0.09 24.81
CA ASP A 71 -12.96 1.53 24.94
C ASP A 71 -11.71 2.39 25.04
N GLY A 72 -10.65 1.89 25.69
CA GLY A 72 -9.37 2.59 25.81
C GLY A 72 -8.60 2.78 24.48
N TRP A 73 -9.05 2.15 23.39
CA TRP A 73 -8.49 2.28 22.06
C TRP A 73 -9.31 3.20 21.14
N THR A 74 -10.38 3.79 21.67
CA THR A 74 -11.15 4.76 20.89
C THR A 74 -10.43 6.10 20.83
N HIS A 75 -10.34 6.65 19.62
CA HIS A 75 -9.62 7.89 19.35
C HIS A 75 -10.43 8.83 18.46
N ALA A 76 -10.07 10.11 18.50
CA ALA A 76 -10.42 11.06 17.43
C ALA A 76 -9.42 10.88 16.27
N TRP A 77 -9.53 9.74 15.55
CA TRP A 77 -8.54 9.18 14.61
C TRP A 77 -7.86 10.18 13.69
N LEU A 78 -8.57 11.20 13.24
CA LEU A 78 -8.05 12.22 12.32
C LEU A 78 -7.58 13.49 13.03
N ALA A 79 -8.08 13.74 14.24
CA ALA A 79 -7.76 14.93 15.02
C ALA A 79 -6.65 14.70 16.07
N ASP A 80 -6.43 13.47 16.49
CA ASP A 80 -5.39 13.10 17.44
C ASP A 80 -4.03 12.97 16.74
N LEU A 81 -3.08 13.82 17.16
CA LEU A 81 -1.71 13.88 16.61
C LEU A 81 -0.93 12.57 16.76
N SER A 82 -1.27 11.76 17.77
CA SER A 82 -0.57 10.51 18.06
C SER A 82 -0.91 9.39 17.07
N VAL A 83 -2.13 9.40 16.52
CA VAL A 83 -2.64 8.30 15.69
C VAL A 83 -3.04 8.70 14.26
N ASN A 84 -3.18 10.00 13.96
CA ASN A 84 -3.75 10.44 12.67
C ASN A 84 -2.95 9.96 11.45
N LYS A 85 -1.62 9.98 11.50
CA LYS A 85 -0.77 9.47 10.41
C LYS A 85 -0.95 7.97 10.22
N PHE A 86 -1.05 7.24 11.34
CA PHE A 86 -1.29 5.80 11.31
C PHE A 86 -2.67 5.48 10.72
N ALA A 87 -3.72 6.17 11.19
CA ALA A 87 -5.09 5.99 10.70
C ALA A 87 -5.19 6.20 9.18
N ILE A 88 -4.63 7.31 8.66
CA ILE A 88 -4.58 7.57 7.22
C ILE A 88 -3.71 6.53 6.50
N GLY A 89 -2.59 6.13 7.12
CA GLY A 89 -1.69 5.11 6.58
C GLY A 89 -2.39 3.77 6.37
N VAL A 90 -3.22 3.33 7.32
CA VAL A 90 -4.02 2.09 7.22
C VAL A 90 -4.94 2.14 6.00
N VAL A 91 -5.61 3.27 5.76
CA VAL A 91 -6.47 3.45 4.58
C VAL A 91 -5.68 3.33 3.28
N GLY A 92 -4.52 3.98 3.20
CA GLY A 92 -3.65 3.90 2.03
C GLY A 92 -3.12 2.48 1.79
N ILE A 93 -2.72 1.78 2.85
CA ILE A 93 -2.25 0.39 2.80
C ILE A 93 -3.37 -0.53 2.30
N TRP A 94 -4.56 -0.45 2.90
CA TRP A 94 -5.72 -1.25 2.49
C TRP A 94 -6.05 -1.06 1.01
N ARG A 95 -6.01 0.17 0.51
CA ARG A 95 -6.23 0.48 -0.90
C ARG A 95 -5.17 -0.13 -1.82
N MET A 96 -3.89 -0.02 -1.45
CA MET A 96 -2.77 -0.40 -2.33
C MET A 96 -2.40 -1.89 -2.27
N ALA A 97 -2.70 -2.57 -1.17
CA ALA A 97 -2.36 -3.98 -0.99
C ALA A 97 -3.01 -4.89 -2.04
N GLY A 98 -4.23 -4.56 -2.49
CA GLY A 98 -4.93 -5.32 -3.52
C GLY A 98 -4.23 -5.31 -4.87
N LEU A 99 -3.69 -4.16 -5.29
CA LEU A 99 -2.93 -4.05 -6.53
C LEU A 99 -1.64 -4.88 -6.47
N THR A 100 -0.88 -4.74 -5.39
CA THR A 100 0.33 -5.54 -5.17
C THR A 100 0.02 -7.04 -5.17
N MET A 101 -1.05 -7.44 -4.49
CA MET A 101 -1.53 -8.83 -4.49
C MET A 101 -1.80 -9.33 -5.91
N MET A 102 -2.49 -8.55 -6.75
CA MET A 102 -2.80 -8.95 -8.13
C MET A 102 -1.55 -9.09 -9.00
N LEU A 103 -0.59 -8.17 -8.90
CA LEU A 103 0.66 -8.22 -9.66
C LEU A 103 1.48 -9.47 -9.28
N VAL A 104 1.65 -9.72 -7.99
CA VAL A 104 2.38 -10.90 -7.51
C VAL A 104 1.63 -12.19 -7.88
N PHE A 105 0.30 -12.21 -7.70
CA PHE A 105 -0.51 -13.38 -8.04
C PHE A 105 -0.44 -13.73 -9.53
N ALA A 106 -0.47 -12.73 -10.42
CA ALA A 106 -0.28 -12.95 -11.86
C ALA A 106 1.08 -13.58 -12.17
N SER A 107 2.14 -13.11 -11.53
CA SER A 107 3.47 -13.71 -11.65
C SER A 107 3.51 -15.15 -11.13
N LEU A 108 2.83 -15.46 -10.02
CA LEU A 108 2.74 -16.83 -9.50
C LEU A 108 2.06 -17.78 -10.49
N GLN A 109 1.03 -17.30 -11.20
CA GLN A 109 0.33 -18.10 -12.20
C GLN A 109 1.15 -18.38 -13.47
N SER A 110 2.16 -17.56 -13.76
CA SER A 110 3.04 -17.76 -14.91
C SER A 110 4.17 -18.78 -14.66
N LEU A 111 4.38 -19.18 -13.39
CA LEU A 111 5.43 -20.14 -13.06
C LEU A 111 5.05 -21.55 -13.54
N PRO A 112 5.97 -22.29 -14.22
CA PRO A 112 5.75 -23.66 -14.66
C PRO A 112 5.45 -24.61 -13.49
N ASN A 113 4.41 -25.44 -13.63
CA ASN A 113 4.03 -26.41 -12.60
C ASN A 113 5.13 -27.44 -12.29
N THR A 114 6.00 -27.68 -13.23
CA THR A 114 7.14 -28.62 -13.10
C THR A 114 8.03 -28.29 -11.91
N PHE A 115 8.23 -27.01 -11.59
CA PHE A 115 8.99 -26.61 -10.40
C PHE A 115 8.33 -27.05 -9.09
N PHE A 116 7.01 -26.95 -9.02
CA PHE A 116 6.24 -27.35 -7.84
C PHE A 116 6.13 -28.88 -7.71
N GLU A 117 6.03 -29.59 -8.82
CA GLU A 117 6.00 -31.04 -8.85
C GLU A 117 7.35 -31.64 -8.42
N ALA A 118 8.46 -31.18 -8.99
CA ALA A 118 9.80 -31.60 -8.58
C ALA A 118 10.04 -31.33 -7.07
N ALA A 119 9.71 -30.12 -6.58
CA ALA A 119 9.86 -29.78 -5.17
C ALA A 119 9.02 -30.66 -4.24
N ARG A 120 7.83 -31.11 -4.68
CA ARG A 120 7.00 -32.05 -3.91
C ARG A 120 7.62 -33.44 -3.84
N LEU A 121 8.21 -33.90 -4.93
CA LEU A 121 8.94 -35.17 -4.97
C LEU A 121 10.14 -35.14 -4.02
N ASP A 122 10.81 -34.00 -3.90
CA ASP A 122 11.90 -33.76 -2.93
C ASP A 122 11.40 -33.54 -1.48
N GLY A 123 10.11 -33.71 -1.19
CA GLY A 123 9.52 -33.54 0.12
C GLY A 123 9.46 -32.10 0.60
N ALA A 124 9.54 -31.10 -0.29
CA ALA A 124 9.45 -29.68 0.08
C ALA A 124 8.01 -29.27 0.40
N GLY A 125 7.74 -28.95 1.66
CA GLY A 125 6.47 -28.33 2.06
C GLY A 125 6.30 -26.92 1.48
N TYR A 126 5.06 -26.39 1.51
CA TYR A 126 4.69 -25.13 0.86
C TYR A 126 5.62 -23.95 1.22
N TRP A 127 5.87 -23.70 2.49
CA TRP A 127 6.72 -22.58 2.93
C TRP A 127 8.18 -22.73 2.48
N LYS A 128 8.67 -23.96 2.32
CA LYS A 128 10.00 -24.22 1.74
C LYS A 128 10.00 -23.90 0.24
N GLN A 129 8.90 -24.21 -0.47
CA GLN A 129 8.71 -23.80 -1.87
C GLN A 129 8.59 -22.26 -1.98
N VAL A 130 7.88 -21.60 -1.07
CA VAL A 130 7.81 -20.13 -1.03
C VAL A 130 9.21 -19.52 -0.93
N GLY A 131 10.00 -19.94 0.04
CA GLY A 131 11.33 -19.35 0.27
C GLY A 131 12.35 -19.62 -0.80
N ARG A 132 12.34 -20.83 -1.41
CA ARG A 132 13.40 -21.30 -2.33
C ARG A 132 13.03 -21.20 -3.81
N ILE A 133 11.75 -21.14 -4.13
CA ILE A 133 11.28 -21.15 -5.53
C ILE A 133 10.48 -19.87 -5.80
N ILE A 134 9.39 -19.66 -5.07
CA ILE A 134 8.45 -18.58 -5.37
C ILE A 134 9.09 -17.20 -5.20
N LEU A 135 9.62 -16.89 -4.02
CA LEU A 135 10.19 -15.56 -3.76
C LEU A 135 11.34 -15.20 -4.70
N PRO A 136 12.33 -16.08 -4.97
CA PRO A 136 13.38 -15.77 -5.94
C PRO A 136 12.83 -15.53 -7.35
N LEU A 137 11.93 -16.38 -7.84
CA LEU A 137 11.39 -16.28 -9.20
C LEU A 137 10.44 -15.10 -9.40
N THR A 138 9.71 -14.69 -8.34
CA THR A 138 8.80 -13.54 -8.39
C THR A 138 9.47 -12.22 -7.95
N LYS A 139 10.75 -12.24 -7.56
CA LYS A 139 11.51 -11.08 -7.12
C LYS A 139 11.41 -9.88 -8.06
N PRO A 140 11.51 -10.02 -9.42
CA PRO A 140 11.38 -8.88 -10.32
C PRO A 140 10.02 -8.19 -10.22
N ILE A 141 8.93 -8.95 -10.07
CA ILE A 141 7.59 -8.38 -9.96
C ILE A 141 7.33 -7.78 -8.58
N ILE A 142 7.92 -8.34 -7.53
CA ILE A 142 7.89 -7.76 -6.17
C ILE A 142 8.61 -6.40 -6.20
N LEU A 143 9.77 -6.31 -6.85
CA LEU A 143 10.49 -5.06 -7.03
C LEU A 143 9.68 -4.04 -7.83
N LEU A 144 9.11 -4.44 -8.97
CA LEU A 144 8.25 -3.58 -9.78
C LEU A 144 7.07 -3.03 -8.96
N SER A 145 6.36 -3.90 -8.24
CA SER A 145 5.23 -3.50 -7.40
C SER A 145 5.65 -2.58 -6.24
N THR A 146 6.84 -2.79 -5.67
CA THR A 146 7.43 -1.93 -4.63
C THR A 146 7.70 -0.54 -5.16
N VAL A 147 8.38 -0.44 -6.31
CA VAL A 147 8.68 0.83 -6.96
C VAL A 147 7.41 1.57 -7.34
N TYR A 148 6.45 0.89 -7.96
CA TYR A 148 5.15 1.48 -8.32
C TYR A 148 4.41 2.02 -7.09
N THR A 149 4.27 1.21 -6.05
CA THR A 149 3.58 1.59 -4.81
C THR A 149 4.29 2.76 -4.11
N LEU A 150 5.62 2.77 -4.14
CA LEU A 150 6.44 3.85 -3.60
C LEU A 150 6.14 5.18 -4.30
N ILE A 151 6.15 5.20 -5.63
CA ILE A 151 5.84 6.41 -6.42
C ILE A 151 4.46 6.94 -6.05
N ILE A 152 3.44 6.07 -6.03
CA ILE A 152 2.06 6.46 -5.72
C ILE A 152 1.95 7.02 -4.30
N ASN A 153 2.59 6.38 -3.32
CA ASN A 153 2.53 6.83 -1.93
C ASN A 153 3.27 8.15 -1.68
N PHE A 154 4.40 8.42 -2.39
CA PHE A 154 5.07 9.72 -2.32
C PHE A 154 4.25 10.84 -2.99
N LYS A 155 3.43 10.50 -3.98
CA LYS A 155 2.53 11.43 -4.68
C LYS A 155 1.16 11.55 -4.02
N THR A 156 0.94 10.98 -2.84
CA THR A 156 -0.36 11.01 -2.16
C THR A 156 -0.77 12.43 -1.81
N TYR A 157 -1.81 12.92 -2.48
CA TYR A 157 -2.46 14.20 -2.28
C TYR A 157 -3.93 14.02 -1.89
N ASP A 158 -4.73 13.36 -2.76
CA ASP A 158 -6.18 13.25 -2.65
C ASP A 158 -6.65 12.71 -1.30
N LEU A 159 -6.02 11.63 -0.83
CA LEU A 159 -6.36 10.99 0.45
C LEU A 159 -6.18 11.96 1.61
N ILE A 160 -5.02 12.64 1.67
CA ILE A 160 -4.69 13.58 2.73
C ILE A 160 -5.62 14.80 2.68
N TYR A 161 -5.84 15.33 1.47
CA TYR A 161 -6.68 16.52 1.29
C TYR A 161 -8.12 16.25 1.75
N VAL A 162 -8.71 15.12 1.35
CA VAL A 162 -10.09 14.78 1.69
C VAL A 162 -10.26 14.46 3.17
N MET A 163 -9.31 13.71 3.78
CA MET A 163 -9.45 13.25 5.16
C MET A 163 -9.12 14.33 6.19
N THR A 164 -8.09 15.15 5.97
CA THR A 164 -7.57 16.05 7.01
C THR A 164 -7.18 17.43 6.49
N LYS A 165 -7.12 17.67 5.18
CA LYS A 165 -6.56 18.88 4.57
C LYS A 165 -5.15 19.22 5.10
N GLY A 166 -4.38 18.18 5.49
CA GLY A 166 -3.05 18.34 6.07
C GLY A 166 -3.00 18.54 7.59
N GLY A 167 -4.16 18.66 8.25
CA GLY A 167 -4.29 18.93 9.68
C GLY A 167 -4.28 17.70 10.60
N PRO A 168 -4.41 17.93 11.93
CA PRO A 168 -4.37 19.22 12.63
C PRO A 168 -3.00 19.91 12.51
N GLY A 169 -3.03 21.24 12.39
CA GLY A 169 -1.85 22.04 12.06
C GLY A 169 -1.26 21.62 10.71
N ILE A 170 -0.05 21.03 10.72
CA ILE A 170 0.64 20.50 9.54
C ILE A 170 0.98 19.00 9.68
N SER A 171 0.36 18.33 10.66
CA SER A 171 0.77 16.98 11.09
C SER A 171 0.69 15.93 9.98
N THR A 172 -0.28 16.03 9.08
CA THR A 172 -0.48 15.10 7.97
C THR A 172 -0.15 15.72 6.61
N LYS A 173 0.37 16.96 6.59
CA LYS A 173 0.69 17.66 5.34
C LYS A 173 1.79 16.91 4.58
N THR A 174 1.49 16.56 3.34
CA THR A 174 2.45 15.93 2.41
C THR A 174 3.05 16.97 1.47
N VAL A 175 4.20 16.64 0.87
CA VAL A 175 4.85 17.54 -0.09
C VAL A 175 3.93 17.86 -1.28
N PRO A 176 3.19 16.91 -1.90
CA PRO A 176 2.23 17.25 -2.95
C PRO A 176 1.12 18.21 -2.50
N LEU A 177 0.63 18.06 -1.26
CA LEU A 177 -0.36 18.99 -0.71
C LEU A 177 0.23 20.39 -0.55
N TYR A 178 1.47 20.48 -0.07
CA TYR A 178 2.17 21.75 0.07
C TYR A 178 2.44 22.42 -1.29
N VAL A 179 2.81 21.64 -2.31
CA VAL A 179 2.95 22.13 -3.70
C VAL A 179 1.64 22.74 -4.22
N MET A 180 0.52 22.07 -3.97
CA MET A 180 -0.80 22.56 -4.39
C MET A 180 -1.21 23.85 -3.67
N GLU A 181 -0.99 23.93 -2.36
CA GLU A 181 -1.27 25.16 -1.58
C GLU A 181 -0.37 26.33 -2.03
N THR A 182 0.92 26.06 -2.24
CA THR A 182 1.88 27.09 -2.65
C THR A 182 1.57 27.61 -4.05
N GLY A 183 1.33 26.70 -4.99
CA GLY A 183 1.04 27.08 -6.38
C GLY A 183 -0.31 27.76 -6.54
N PHE A 184 -1.37 27.12 -6.07
CA PHE A 184 -2.73 27.58 -6.34
C PHE A 184 -3.37 28.38 -5.18
N GLY A 185 -2.87 28.21 -3.95
CA GLY A 185 -3.33 29.00 -2.81
C GLY A 185 -2.62 30.35 -2.68
N TYR A 186 -1.31 30.36 -2.88
CA TYR A 186 -0.48 31.57 -2.74
C TYR A 186 -0.04 32.18 -4.10
N ASN A 187 -0.37 31.54 -5.23
CA ASN A 187 0.07 31.92 -6.58
C ASN A 187 1.60 31.93 -6.78
N GLU A 188 2.34 31.17 -5.97
CA GLU A 188 3.80 31.05 -6.06
C GLU A 188 4.22 29.88 -6.96
N PHE A 189 3.83 29.89 -8.24
CA PHE A 189 4.03 28.78 -9.17
C PHE A 189 5.50 28.39 -9.36
N GLY A 190 6.42 29.36 -9.38
CA GLY A 190 7.87 29.08 -9.51
C GLY A 190 8.42 28.30 -8.32
N TYR A 191 8.02 28.67 -7.11
CA TYR A 191 8.43 27.98 -5.88
C TYR A 191 7.77 26.61 -5.77
N ALA A 192 6.49 26.49 -6.09
CA ALA A 192 5.78 25.21 -6.13
C ALA A 192 6.42 24.23 -7.14
N ALA A 193 6.81 24.72 -8.33
CA ALA A 193 7.52 23.93 -9.32
C ALA A 193 8.89 23.45 -8.82
N ALA A 194 9.65 24.30 -8.14
CA ALA A 194 10.93 23.92 -7.54
C ALA A 194 10.78 22.81 -6.48
N ILE A 195 9.78 22.91 -5.60
CA ILE A 195 9.48 21.86 -4.60
C ILE A 195 9.10 20.55 -5.30
N GLY A 196 8.25 20.61 -6.33
CA GLY A 196 7.87 19.44 -7.12
C GLY A 196 9.07 18.76 -7.80
N PHE A 197 10.01 19.55 -8.32
CA PHE A 197 11.25 19.04 -8.91
C PHE A 197 12.16 18.36 -7.88
N VAL A 198 12.32 18.97 -6.69
CA VAL A 198 13.06 18.33 -5.59
C VAL A 198 12.40 17.03 -5.16
N LEU A 199 11.07 17.00 -5.04
CA LEU A 199 10.34 15.77 -4.75
C LEU A 199 10.61 14.68 -5.79
N ALA A 200 10.63 15.02 -7.07
CA ALA A 200 10.95 14.06 -8.13
C ALA A 200 12.36 13.48 -7.97
N ILE A 201 13.37 14.32 -7.69
CA ILE A 201 14.75 13.87 -7.42
C ILE A 201 14.78 12.90 -6.23
N VAL A 202 14.09 13.23 -5.14
CA VAL A 202 14.02 12.37 -3.93
C VAL A 202 13.40 11.01 -4.28
N ILE A 203 12.29 11.01 -5.03
CA ILE A 203 11.64 9.76 -5.46
C ILE A 203 12.61 8.91 -6.31
N TYR A 204 13.28 9.51 -7.30
CA TYR A 204 14.25 8.81 -8.15
C TYR A 204 15.44 8.26 -7.34
N ALA A 205 15.97 9.02 -6.38
CA ALA A 205 17.04 8.57 -5.52
C ALA A 205 16.62 7.35 -4.67
N ILE A 206 15.42 7.39 -4.08
CA ILE A 206 14.89 6.27 -3.29
C ILE A 206 14.62 5.05 -4.18
N MET A 207 14.07 5.24 -5.39
CA MET A 207 13.89 4.16 -6.37
C MET A 207 15.21 3.51 -6.75
N GLY A 208 16.25 4.32 -7.01
CA GLY A 208 17.60 3.84 -7.29
C GLY A 208 18.15 3.00 -6.14
N LEU A 209 17.98 3.46 -4.90
CA LEU A 209 18.39 2.73 -3.70
C LEU A 209 17.62 1.42 -3.55
N VAL A 210 16.30 1.42 -3.72
CA VAL A 210 15.47 0.20 -3.67
C VAL A 210 15.91 -0.79 -4.75
N ASN A 211 16.20 -0.31 -5.97
CA ASN A 211 16.67 -1.16 -7.06
C ASN A 211 18.08 -1.72 -6.77
N LEU A 212 18.95 -0.95 -6.16
CA LEU A 212 20.28 -1.40 -5.75
C LEU A 212 20.22 -2.48 -4.65
N LEU A 213 19.35 -2.30 -3.67
CA LEU A 213 19.23 -3.21 -2.52
C LEU A 213 18.45 -4.50 -2.84
N LEU A 214 17.39 -4.39 -3.62
CA LEU A 214 16.48 -5.51 -3.94
C LEU A 214 16.67 -6.01 -5.37
N GLY A 215 17.25 -5.22 -6.26
CA GLY A 215 17.60 -5.62 -7.62
C GLY A 215 18.63 -6.75 -7.56
N GLY A 216 18.36 -7.86 -8.19
CA GLY A 216 19.26 -9.00 -8.33
C GLY A 216 19.39 -9.36 -9.81
N GLU A 217 20.10 -10.43 -10.11
CA GLU A 217 20.22 -10.96 -11.46
C GLU A 217 18.85 -11.15 -12.09
N LYS A 218 18.71 -10.72 -13.35
CA LYS A 218 17.51 -10.99 -14.15
C LYS A 218 17.54 -12.46 -14.51
N TYR A 219 16.63 -13.25 -13.98
CA TYR A 219 16.38 -14.59 -14.48
C TYR A 219 15.59 -14.45 -15.79
N GLU A 220 16.23 -14.69 -16.94
CA GLU A 220 15.56 -14.90 -18.22
C GLU A 220 15.13 -16.37 -18.28
N TYR A 221 13.83 -16.60 -18.58
CA TYR A 221 13.26 -17.94 -18.76
C TYR A 221 13.02 -18.21 -20.23
#